data_d521d5c06923d920a0dd3cdb3b0aa3d6
#
_entry.id   d521d5c06923d920a0dd3cdb3b0aa3d6
#
_cell.length_a   1.000
_cell.length_b   1.000
_cell.length_c   1.000
_cell.angle_alpha   90.00
_cell.angle_beta   90.00
_cell.angle_gamma   90.00
#
_symmetry.space_group_name_H-M   'P 1'
#
loop_
_entity.id
_entity.type
_entity.pdbx_description
1 polymer ?
#
loop_
_entity_poly.entity_id
_entity_poly.type
_entity_poly.pdbx_seq_one_letter_code
_entity_poly.pdbx_strand_id
1 'polypeptide(L)'
;MFKKSVILIVVFLFPVICSGQEVRLQEVAVLRKDIAVNIQYLVSVPQEDPPVEGWPLMLFLHGLGECGSDINRVKKHGPPKLIENGKKFPFVVVSPQCPRGSRWEPWELTSILDEVIKSNDIDEDRIYITGLSMGGFGTWNLAAYSPERFAAIAPICGGGNTLDGKLLIHLPVWVFHGAEDKVVPASFSESMVAAIQKAGGGPKITIYPHAGHDCWTKTYENPELYTWMLNKRRRKKSEK
;
A
#
# COMPACT_ATOMS: atom_id res chain seq x y z
N MET A 1 12.59 23.33 22.18
CA MET A 1 12.18 23.19 23.59
C MET A 1 11.39 21.90 23.70
N PHE A 2 12.08 20.80 24.04
CA PHE A 2 11.47 19.45 24.04
C PHE A 2 10.65 19.29 25.34
N LYS A 3 9.32 19.12 25.20
CA LYS A 3 8.47 18.71 26.32
C LYS A 3 8.74 17.23 26.61
N LYS A 4 9.37 16.96 27.75
CA LYS A 4 9.49 15.60 28.30
C LYS A 4 8.11 15.18 28.81
N SER A 5 7.45 14.25 28.11
CA SER A 5 6.25 13.60 28.62
C SER A 5 6.64 12.64 29.73
N VAL A 6 6.21 12.92 30.94
CA VAL A 6 6.36 12.03 32.09
C VAL A 6 5.24 10.99 32.02
N ILE A 7 5.61 9.71 31.89
CA ILE A 7 4.66 8.60 31.92
C ILE A 7 4.45 8.23 33.39
N LEU A 8 3.22 8.41 33.89
CA LEU A 8 2.79 7.93 35.19
C LEU A 8 2.41 6.45 35.06
N ILE A 9 3.22 5.56 35.63
CA ILE A 9 2.89 4.13 35.74
C ILE A 9 2.08 3.96 37.01
N VAL A 10 0.80 3.60 36.88
CA VAL A 10 -0.05 3.19 38.00
C VAL A 10 0.03 1.68 38.11
N VAL A 11 0.70 1.20 39.15
CA VAL A 11 0.81 -0.22 39.48
C VAL A 11 -0.28 -0.55 40.50
N PHE A 12 -1.20 -1.45 40.14
CA PHE A 12 -2.16 -2.05 41.06
C PHE A 12 -1.56 -3.35 41.58
N LEU A 13 -1.11 -3.38 42.83
CA LEU A 13 -0.69 -4.58 43.53
C LEU A 13 -1.86 -5.21 44.26
N PHE A 14 -2.30 -6.40 43.83
CA PHE A 14 -3.18 -7.24 44.62
C PHE A 14 -2.33 -8.38 45.26
N PRO A 15 -2.22 -8.46 46.59
CA PRO A 15 -1.54 -9.58 47.21
C PRO A 15 -2.47 -10.79 47.27
N VAL A 16 -2.09 -11.87 46.61
CA VAL A 16 -2.64 -13.20 46.88
C VAL A 16 -1.63 -13.95 47.75
N ILE A 17 -1.95 -14.11 49.04
CA ILE A 17 -1.15 -14.92 49.96
C ILE A 17 -1.65 -16.35 49.84
N CYS A 18 -0.84 -17.23 49.26
CA CYS A 18 -0.97 -18.69 49.41
C CYS A 18 0.41 -19.30 49.58
N SER A 19 0.58 -19.95 50.78
CA SER A 19 1.66 -20.84 51.21
C SER A 19 2.94 -20.94 50.35
N GLY A 20 3.96 -20.21 50.69
CA GLY A 20 5.37 -20.70 50.66
C GLY A 20 6.06 -20.67 49.29
N GLN A 21 5.46 -20.23 48.20
CA GLN A 21 6.15 -19.95 46.94
C GLN A 21 5.84 -18.51 46.49
N GLU A 22 6.88 -17.71 46.26
CA GLU A 22 6.75 -16.41 45.57
C GLU A 22 6.22 -16.68 44.13
N VAL A 23 4.92 -16.47 43.94
CA VAL A 23 4.33 -16.43 42.62
C VAL A 23 4.77 -15.09 42.01
N ARG A 24 5.71 -15.12 41.07
CA ARG A 24 5.99 -13.98 40.21
C ARG A 24 4.76 -13.68 39.36
N LEU A 25 4.02 -12.65 39.74
CA LEU A 25 2.91 -12.14 38.98
C LEU A 25 3.47 -11.52 37.68
N GLN A 26 2.91 -11.93 36.54
CA GLN A 26 3.18 -11.24 35.27
C GLN A 26 2.43 -9.91 35.28
N GLU A 27 3.15 -8.81 35.07
CA GLU A 27 2.57 -7.50 34.98
C GLU A 27 2.28 -7.17 33.50
N VAL A 28 1.13 -6.53 33.23
CA VAL A 28 0.81 -6.01 31.91
C VAL A 28 1.48 -4.65 31.76
N ALA A 29 2.50 -4.57 30.89
CA ALA A 29 3.12 -3.33 30.50
C ALA A 29 2.56 -2.87 29.13
N VAL A 30 2.21 -1.59 29.00
CA VAL A 30 1.77 -0.99 27.75
C VAL A 30 2.82 0.04 27.31
N LEU A 31 3.46 -0.22 26.16
CA LEU A 31 4.32 0.75 25.52
C LEU A 31 3.46 1.63 24.59
N ARG A 32 3.41 2.93 24.87
CA ARG A 32 2.91 3.96 23.94
C ARG A 32 4.08 4.76 23.43
N LYS A 33 4.26 4.81 22.13
CA LYS A 33 5.34 5.55 21.48
C LYS A 33 4.78 6.28 20.26
N ASP A 34 5.00 7.59 20.20
CA ASP A 34 4.76 8.37 18.99
C ASP A 34 5.94 8.14 18.04
N ILE A 35 5.67 7.58 16.86
CA ILE A 35 6.66 7.34 15.83
C ILE A 35 6.50 8.43 14.78
N ALA A 36 7.53 9.26 14.59
CA ALA A 36 7.55 10.25 13.52
C ALA A 36 7.79 9.55 12.17
N VAL A 37 6.90 9.80 11.20
CA VAL A 37 7.11 9.41 9.80
C VAL A 37 7.93 10.52 9.13
N ASN A 38 9.06 10.14 8.53
CA ASN A 38 9.92 11.06 7.78
C ASN A 38 10.21 10.45 6.40
N ILE A 39 9.22 10.52 5.52
CA ILE A 39 9.29 10.00 4.14
C ILE A 39 8.98 11.14 3.18
N GLN A 40 9.88 11.35 2.21
CA GLN A 40 9.64 12.25 1.09
C GLN A 40 8.68 11.61 0.09
N TYR A 41 7.78 12.38 -0.48
CA TYR A 41 6.88 11.91 -1.52
C TYR A 41 6.57 13.00 -2.55
N LEU A 42 6.30 12.59 -3.79
CA LEU A 42 5.78 13.46 -4.84
C LEU A 42 4.25 13.41 -4.80
N VAL A 43 3.62 14.56 -4.99
CA VAL A 43 2.18 14.68 -5.24
C VAL A 43 1.99 15.38 -6.58
N SER A 44 1.20 14.79 -7.45
CA SER A 44 0.72 15.41 -8.68
C SER A 44 -0.79 15.53 -8.59
N VAL A 45 -1.28 16.77 -8.60
CA VAL A 45 -2.70 17.10 -8.60
C VAL A 45 -3.11 17.51 -10.01
N PRO A 46 -4.26 17.04 -10.55
CA PRO A 46 -4.79 17.55 -11.81
C PRO A 46 -4.96 19.06 -11.78
N GLN A 47 -4.84 19.72 -12.95
CA GLN A 47 -4.92 21.18 -13.06
C GLN A 47 -6.35 21.69 -13.18
N GLU A 48 -7.26 20.80 -13.49
CA GLU A 48 -8.69 21.06 -13.61
C GLU A 48 -9.33 21.21 -12.21
N ASP A 49 -10.55 21.72 -12.14
CA ASP A 49 -11.32 21.74 -10.89
C ASP A 49 -11.68 20.31 -10.45
N PRO A 50 -11.67 20.02 -9.15
CA PRO A 50 -12.02 18.69 -8.66
C PRO A 50 -13.49 18.36 -8.98
N PRO A 51 -13.79 17.07 -9.23
CA PRO A 51 -15.18 16.60 -9.23
C PRO A 51 -15.89 16.91 -7.92
N VAL A 52 -17.22 16.93 -7.92
CA VAL A 52 -18.03 17.22 -6.73
C VAL A 52 -17.70 16.28 -5.55
N GLU A 53 -17.38 15.04 -5.85
CA GLU A 53 -16.99 14.02 -4.84
C GLU A 53 -15.51 14.10 -4.47
N GLY A 54 -14.72 14.97 -5.06
CA GLY A 54 -13.26 15.03 -4.94
C GLY A 54 -12.52 14.18 -5.99
N TRP A 55 -11.20 14.27 -5.98
CA TRP A 55 -10.33 13.54 -6.90
C TRP A 55 -10.15 12.07 -6.49
N PRO A 56 -10.15 11.13 -7.45
CA PRO A 56 -9.59 9.79 -7.19
C PRO A 56 -8.11 9.92 -6.83
N LEU A 57 -7.62 9.06 -5.93
CA LEU A 57 -6.21 9.03 -5.51
C LEU A 57 -5.55 7.72 -5.95
N MET A 58 -4.35 7.82 -6.53
CA MET A 58 -3.50 6.68 -6.85
C MET A 58 -2.19 6.76 -6.05
N LEU A 59 -1.97 5.80 -5.15
CA LEU A 59 -0.68 5.59 -4.50
C LEU A 59 0.19 4.68 -5.36
N PHE A 60 1.37 5.18 -5.76
CA PHE A 60 2.36 4.42 -6.52
C PHE A 60 3.58 4.08 -5.66
N LEU A 61 3.94 2.81 -5.61
CA LEU A 61 5.09 2.29 -4.87
C LEU A 61 6.18 1.82 -5.84
N HIS A 62 7.35 2.46 -5.80
CA HIS A 62 8.49 2.14 -6.66
C HIS A 62 9.21 0.84 -6.24
N GLY A 63 10.12 0.37 -7.08
CA GLY A 63 10.96 -0.79 -6.83
C GLY A 63 12.19 -0.49 -5.95
N LEU A 64 12.99 -1.52 -5.69
CA LEU A 64 14.19 -1.41 -4.85
C LEU A 64 15.22 -0.41 -5.43
N GLY A 65 15.30 -0.30 -6.75
CA GLY A 65 16.26 0.55 -7.44
C GLY A 65 16.11 2.04 -7.17
N GLU A 66 14.95 2.51 -6.77
CA GLU A 66 14.61 3.92 -6.55
C GLU A 66 14.70 4.32 -5.06
N CYS A 67 15.03 3.37 -4.16
CA CYS A 67 15.26 3.68 -2.73
C CYS A 67 16.38 4.70 -2.54
N GLY A 68 16.20 5.58 -1.58
CA GLY A 68 17.20 6.59 -1.24
C GLY A 68 16.65 7.84 -0.60
N SER A 69 17.36 8.96 -0.84
CA SER A 69 17.02 10.30 -0.36
C SER A 69 16.92 11.35 -1.49
N ASP A 70 17.13 10.94 -2.73
CA ASP A 70 16.91 11.77 -3.91
C ASP A 70 15.54 11.43 -4.52
N ILE A 71 14.56 12.26 -4.22
CA ILE A 71 13.16 12.07 -4.64
C ILE A 71 12.99 11.99 -6.17
N ASN A 72 13.90 12.56 -6.96
CA ASN A 72 13.83 12.49 -8.43
C ASN A 72 13.99 11.06 -8.96
N ARG A 73 14.59 10.15 -8.20
CA ARG A 73 14.70 8.74 -8.57
C ARG A 73 13.33 8.07 -8.72
N VAL A 74 12.32 8.53 -7.98
CA VAL A 74 10.95 8.02 -8.06
C VAL A 74 10.34 8.23 -9.46
N LYS A 75 10.81 9.24 -10.19
CA LYS A 75 10.37 9.56 -11.57
C LYS A 75 10.93 8.61 -12.64
N LYS A 76 11.72 7.60 -12.26
CA LYS A 76 12.37 6.68 -13.22
C LYS A 76 11.37 5.71 -13.88
N HIS A 77 10.32 5.32 -13.19
CA HIS A 77 9.35 4.33 -13.64
C HIS A 77 7.90 4.72 -13.28
N GLY A 78 6.95 4.04 -13.92
CA GLY A 78 5.53 4.12 -13.56
C GLY A 78 4.85 5.47 -13.77
N PRO A 79 3.77 5.73 -13.03
CA PRO A 79 3.00 6.97 -13.16
C PRO A 79 3.83 8.26 -13.02
N PRO A 80 4.77 8.41 -12.05
CA PRO A 80 5.56 9.64 -11.96
C PRO A 80 6.49 9.87 -13.16
N LYS A 81 7.02 8.81 -13.80
CA LYS A 81 7.74 8.93 -15.08
C LYS A 81 6.83 9.46 -16.19
N LEU A 82 5.62 8.94 -16.27
CA LEU A 82 4.66 9.35 -17.30
C LEU A 82 4.23 10.79 -17.10
N ILE A 83 4.04 11.23 -15.86
CA ILE A 83 3.74 12.63 -15.52
C ILE A 83 4.89 13.55 -15.93
N GLU A 84 6.12 13.18 -15.59
CA GLU A 84 7.33 13.96 -16.00
C GLU A 84 7.43 14.10 -17.52
N ASN A 85 6.96 13.10 -18.28
CA ASN A 85 6.87 13.09 -19.73
C ASN A 85 5.58 13.77 -20.28
N GLY A 86 4.82 14.49 -19.45
CA GLY A 86 3.67 15.28 -19.85
C GLY A 86 2.33 14.54 -19.87
N LYS A 87 2.27 13.26 -19.43
CA LYS A 87 0.99 12.55 -19.33
C LYS A 87 0.14 13.13 -18.20
N LYS A 88 -1.08 13.52 -18.51
CA LYS A 88 -2.08 13.94 -17.53
C LYS A 88 -2.86 12.72 -17.03
N PHE A 89 -3.13 12.68 -15.73
CA PHE A 89 -3.95 11.66 -15.09
C PHE A 89 -5.16 12.30 -14.43
N PRO A 90 -6.34 11.66 -14.46
CA PRO A 90 -7.51 12.10 -13.72
C PRO A 90 -7.47 11.60 -12.25
N PHE A 91 -6.28 11.61 -11.65
CA PHE A 91 -6.01 11.17 -10.28
C PHE A 91 -5.10 12.19 -9.61
N VAL A 92 -5.25 12.36 -8.31
CA VAL A 92 -4.12 12.79 -7.48
C VAL A 92 -3.17 11.59 -7.37
N VAL A 93 -1.93 11.75 -7.87
CA VAL A 93 -0.93 10.69 -7.85
C VAL A 93 0.07 10.96 -6.74
N VAL A 94 0.20 10.01 -5.81
CA VAL A 94 1.12 10.07 -4.67
C VAL A 94 2.21 9.03 -4.85
N SER A 95 3.47 9.47 -4.81
CA SER A 95 4.62 8.61 -5.07
C SER A 95 5.69 8.83 -4.00
N PRO A 96 5.63 8.11 -2.87
CA PRO A 96 6.64 8.21 -1.82
C PRO A 96 7.96 7.61 -2.25
N GLN A 97 9.06 8.00 -1.57
CA GLN A 97 10.36 7.38 -1.71
C GLN A 97 10.72 6.56 -0.48
N CYS A 98 10.89 5.25 -0.66
CA CYS A 98 11.37 4.36 0.38
C CYS A 98 12.84 4.68 0.70
N PRO A 99 13.23 4.85 1.97
CA PRO A 99 14.61 5.06 2.34
C PRO A 99 15.51 3.88 1.96
N ARG A 100 16.81 4.14 1.77
CA ARG A 100 17.78 3.08 1.48
C ARG A 100 17.84 2.05 2.61
N GLY A 101 17.79 0.77 2.29
CA GLY A 101 17.84 -0.32 3.26
C GLY A 101 16.51 -0.62 3.95
N SER A 102 15.45 0.15 3.66
CA SER A 102 14.11 -0.06 4.18
C SER A 102 13.22 -0.85 3.20
N ARG A 103 12.02 -1.15 3.65
CA ARG A 103 10.93 -1.73 2.87
C ARG A 103 9.70 -0.83 2.99
N TRP A 104 8.67 -1.12 2.21
CA TRP A 104 7.38 -0.45 2.33
C TRP A 104 6.66 -0.92 3.58
N GLU A 105 6.52 -0.03 4.57
CA GLU A 105 5.82 -0.31 5.81
C GLU A 105 4.37 0.22 5.70
N PRO A 106 3.35 -0.64 5.90
CA PRO A 106 1.95 -0.23 5.74
C PRO A 106 1.53 0.96 6.60
N TRP A 107 2.01 1.05 7.85
CA TRP A 107 1.67 2.14 8.75
C TRP A 107 2.25 3.50 8.30
N GLU A 108 3.44 3.51 7.67
CA GLU A 108 4.02 4.72 7.06
C GLU A 108 3.18 5.18 5.86
N LEU A 109 2.80 4.24 5.02
CA LEU A 109 2.00 4.51 3.82
C LEU A 109 0.58 5.00 4.17
N THR A 110 -0.03 4.45 5.21
CA THR A 110 -1.33 4.96 5.69
C THR A 110 -1.21 6.37 6.25
N SER A 111 -0.12 6.69 6.95
CA SER A 111 0.13 8.05 7.45
C SER A 111 0.28 9.07 6.31
N ILE A 112 0.95 8.69 5.21
CA ILE A 112 1.06 9.54 4.01
C ILE A 112 -0.31 9.74 3.37
N LEU A 113 -1.10 8.67 3.23
CA LEU A 113 -2.46 8.77 2.68
C LEU A 113 -3.34 9.70 3.53
N ASP A 114 -3.29 9.59 4.86
CA ASP A 114 -4.07 10.43 5.77
C ASP A 114 -3.70 11.92 5.62
N GLU A 115 -2.41 12.23 5.48
CA GLU A 115 -1.94 13.59 5.25
C GLU A 115 -2.38 14.14 3.89
N VAL A 116 -2.30 13.33 2.83
CA VAL A 116 -2.71 13.73 1.48
C VAL A 116 -4.23 13.93 1.41
N ILE A 117 -5.01 13.05 2.01
CA ILE A 117 -6.48 13.17 2.08
C ILE A 117 -6.87 14.46 2.81
N LYS A 118 -6.21 14.77 3.91
CA LYS A 118 -6.47 15.99 4.69
C LYS A 118 -6.12 17.27 3.94
N SER A 119 -5.10 17.21 3.07
CA SER A 119 -4.54 18.38 2.38
C SER A 119 -5.10 18.60 0.98
N ASN A 120 -5.91 17.66 0.45
CA ASN A 120 -6.46 17.71 -0.91
C ASN A 120 -7.92 17.26 -0.89
N ASP A 121 -8.67 17.68 -1.89
CA ASP A 121 -10.07 17.26 -2.08
C ASP A 121 -10.11 15.88 -2.73
N ILE A 122 -10.12 14.82 -1.90
CA ILE A 122 -10.05 13.42 -2.32
C ILE A 122 -11.38 12.70 -2.12
N ASP A 123 -11.82 11.98 -3.17
CA ASP A 123 -12.89 10.98 -3.04
C ASP A 123 -12.34 9.71 -2.38
N GLU A 124 -12.58 9.58 -1.07
CA GLU A 124 -12.11 8.45 -0.28
C GLU A 124 -12.69 7.10 -0.72
N ASP A 125 -13.75 7.08 -1.52
CA ASP A 125 -14.29 5.86 -2.12
C ASP A 125 -13.55 5.45 -3.40
N ARG A 126 -12.57 6.25 -3.86
CA ARG A 126 -11.75 6.00 -5.06
C ARG A 126 -10.25 6.11 -4.79
N ILE A 127 -9.77 5.40 -3.78
CA ILE A 127 -8.34 5.29 -3.46
C ILE A 127 -7.81 3.97 -4.02
N TYR A 128 -6.72 4.05 -4.79
CA TYR A 128 -6.10 2.92 -5.47
C TYR A 128 -4.63 2.78 -5.09
N ILE A 129 -4.12 1.53 -5.10
CA ILE A 129 -2.69 1.28 -4.93
C ILE A 129 -2.16 0.52 -6.14
N THR A 130 -0.98 0.91 -6.59
CA THR A 130 -0.19 0.15 -7.55
C THR A 130 1.30 0.25 -7.19
N GLY A 131 2.08 -0.72 -7.61
CA GLY A 131 3.52 -0.69 -7.40
C GLY A 131 4.21 -1.81 -8.15
N LEU A 132 5.50 -1.62 -8.41
CA LEU A 132 6.32 -2.56 -9.19
C LEU A 132 7.37 -3.24 -8.30
N SER A 133 7.67 -4.52 -8.52
CA SER A 133 8.72 -5.27 -7.82
C SER A 133 8.58 -5.15 -6.30
N MET A 134 9.53 -4.56 -5.58
CA MET A 134 9.39 -4.25 -4.15
C MET A 134 8.10 -3.48 -3.85
N GLY A 135 7.68 -2.55 -4.73
CA GLY A 135 6.41 -1.84 -4.62
C GLY A 135 5.20 -2.74 -4.89
N GLY A 136 5.36 -3.78 -5.72
CA GLY A 136 4.35 -4.83 -5.89
C GLY A 136 4.11 -5.61 -4.61
N PHE A 137 5.18 -5.98 -3.88
CA PHE A 137 5.08 -6.54 -2.53
C PHE A 137 4.44 -5.56 -1.54
N GLY A 138 4.86 -4.28 -1.59
CA GLY A 138 4.27 -3.22 -0.77
C GLY A 138 2.77 -3.03 -1.04
N THR A 139 2.34 -3.14 -2.29
CA THR A 139 0.92 -3.08 -2.69
C THR A 139 0.11 -4.19 -2.03
N TRP A 140 0.59 -5.43 -2.05
CA TRP A 140 -0.06 -6.57 -1.39
C TRP A 140 -0.12 -6.37 0.13
N ASN A 141 1.01 -5.97 0.76
CA ASN A 141 1.09 -5.81 2.20
C ASN A 141 0.17 -4.69 2.70
N LEU A 142 0.15 -3.54 2.02
CA LEU A 142 -0.71 -2.42 2.40
C LEU A 142 -2.19 -2.77 2.21
N ALA A 143 -2.53 -3.45 1.11
CA ALA A 143 -3.90 -3.90 0.87
C ALA A 143 -4.39 -4.89 1.93
N ALA A 144 -3.54 -5.81 2.39
CA ALA A 144 -3.88 -6.75 3.46
C ALA A 144 -3.98 -6.08 4.84
N TYR A 145 -3.18 -5.02 5.07
CA TYR A 145 -3.18 -4.25 6.31
C TYR A 145 -4.46 -3.42 6.51
N SER A 146 -4.97 -2.80 5.44
CA SER A 146 -6.16 -1.92 5.48
C SER A 146 -7.04 -2.10 4.23
N PRO A 147 -7.60 -3.29 3.98
CA PRO A 147 -8.31 -3.60 2.73
C PRO A 147 -9.55 -2.72 2.52
N GLU A 148 -10.15 -2.24 3.60
CA GLU A 148 -11.34 -1.39 3.57
C GLU A 148 -11.07 0.04 3.07
N ARG A 149 -9.83 0.47 2.97
CA ARG A 149 -9.46 1.81 2.48
C ARG A 149 -9.43 1.91 0.97
N PHE A 150 -9.36 0.79 0.24
CA PHE A 150 -9.03 0.80 -1.18
C PHE A 150 -10.20 0.36 -2.05
N ALA A 151 -10.37 1.06 -3.18
CA ALA A 151 -11.32 0.73 -4.21
C ALA A 151 -10.81 -0.38 -5.14
N ALA A 152 -9.52 -0.40 -5.41
CA ALA A 152 -8.83 -1.46 -6.18
C ALA A 152 -7.31 -1.39 -5.98
N ILE A 153 -6.63 -2.52 -6.31
CA ILE A 153 -5.18 -2.59 -6.33
C ILE A 153 -4.65 -3.23 -7.62
N ALA A 154 -3.47 -2.78 -8.05
CA ALA A 154 -2.76 -3.34 -9.19
C ALA A 154 -1.28 -3.62 -8.83
N PRO A 155 -0.98 -4.74 -8.18
CA PRO A 155 0.40 -5.16 -7.91
C PRO A 155 1.07 -5.69 -9.20
N ILE A 156 2.31 -5.26 -9.45
CA ILE A 156 3.08 -5.62 -10.65
C ILE A 156 4.37 -6.31 -10.23
N CYS A 157 4.66 -7.48 -10.83
CA CYS A 157 5.84 -8.34 -10.60
C CYS A 157 6.26 -8.43 -9.12
N GLY A 158 5.30 -8.66 -8.24
CA GLY A 158 5.47 -8.81 -6.81
C GLY A 158 4.72 -10.01 -6.26
N GLY A 159 4.73 -10.16 -4.94
CA GLY A 159 4.00 -11.20 -4.22
C GLY A 159 3.59 -10.72 -2.85
N GLY A 160 2.83 -11.55 -2.13
CA GLY A 160 2.37 -11.28 -0.78
C GLY A 160 2.32 -12.56 0.06
N ASN A 161 1.79 -12.44 1.27
CA ASN A 161 1.51 -13.60 2.11
C ASN A 161 0.17 -14.23 1.67
N THR A 162 0.22 -15.46 1.20
CA THR A 162 -0.98 -16.19 0.71
C THR A 162 -2.05 -16.39 1.80
N LEU A 163 -1.68 -16.34 3.09
CA LEU A 163 -2.64 -16.40 4.20
C LEU A 163 -3.56 -15.17 4.23
N ASP A 164 -3.14 -14.06 3.64
CA ASP A 164 -3.91 -12.82 3.57
C ASP A 164 -4.95 -12.83 2.45
N GLY A 165 -4.97 -13.85 1.60
CA GLY A 165 -5.94 -13.96 0.49
C GLY A 165 -7.40 -13.81 0.95
N LYS A 166 -7.75 -14.32 2.13
CA LYS A 166 -9.09 -14.17 2.73
C LYS A 166 -9.48 -12.74 3.09
N LEU A 167 -8.50 -11.85 3.32
CA LEU A 167 -8.74 -10.44 3.63
C LEU A 167 -9.09 -9.64 2.36
N LEU A 168 -8.72 -10.16 1.19
CA LEU A 168 -8.80 -9.47 -0.10
C LEU A 168 -9.96 -9.95 -1.00
N ILE A 169 -10.85 -10.82 -0.51
CA ILE A 169 -11.93 -11.43 -1.31
C ILE A 169 -12.90 -10.41 -1.91
N HIS A 170 -13.08 -9.26 -1.26
CA HIS A 170 -13.99 -8.21 -1.72
C HIS A 170 -13.29 -7.04 -2.41
N LEU A 171 -11.95 -7.03 -2.38
CA LEU A 171 -11.15 -5.99 -3.02
C LEU A 171 -10.92 -6.34 -4.49
N PRO A 172 -11.27 -5.46 -5.43
CA PRO A 172 -10.89 -5.61 -6.82
C PRO A 172 -9.37 -5.63 -6.98
N VAL A 173 -8.83 -6.71 -7.54
CA VAL A 173 -7.39 -6.92 -7.76
C VAL A 173 -7.13 -7.22 -9.22
N TRP A 174 -6.17 -6.53 -9.83
CA TRP A 174 -5.65 -6.85 -11.15
C TRP A 174 -4.12 -6.96 -11.11
N VAL A 175 -3.63 -8.17 -11.19
CA VAL A 175 -2.21 -8.51 -11.09
C VAL A 175 -1.56 -8.52 -12.47
N PHE A 176 -0.30 -8.05 -12.55
CA PHE A 176 0.48 -8.11 -13.78
C PHE A 176 1.85 -8.71 -13.50
N HIS A 177 2.32 -9.62 -14.41
CA HIS A 177 3.63 -10.24 -14.27
C HIS A 177 4.20 -10.64 -15.63
N GLY A 178 5.53 -10.69 -15.74
CA GLY A 178 6.21 -11.26 -16.89
C GLY A 178 6.43 -12.76 -16.72
N ALA A 179 6.11 -13.57 -17.73
CA ALA A 179 6.33 -15.03 -17.67
C ALA A 179 7.81 -15.42 -17.58
N GLU A 180 8.70 -14.58 -18.13
CA GLU A 180 10.14 -14.80 -18.16
C GLU A 180 10.89 -14.03 -17.05
N ASP A 181 10.18 -13.60 -15.99
CA ASP A 181 10.78 -12.89 -14.86
C ASP A 181 11.73 -13.80 -14.08
N LYS A 182 13.03 -13.49 -14.13
CA LYS A 182 14.12 -14.21 -13.43
C LYS A 182 14.52 -13.56 -12.10
N VAL A 183 13.92 -12.41 -11.75
CA VAL A 183 14.19 -11.68 -10.49
C VAL A 183 13.14 -12.03 -9.44
N VAL A 184 11.87 -11.91 -9.82
CA VAL A 184 10.71 -12.33 -9.01
C VAL A 184 9.91 -13.30 -9.87
N PRO A 185 9.95 -14.61 -9.60
CA PRO A 185 9.18 -15.59 -10.36
C PRO A 185 7.69 -15.28 -10.42
N ALA A 186 7.04 -15.48 -11.57
CA ALA A 186 5.61 -15.23 -11.75
C ALA A 186 4.73 -15.99 -10.76
N SER A 187 5.21 -17.12 -10.25
CA SER A 187 4.56 -17.93 -9.23
C SER A 187 4.22 -17.17 -7.95
N PHE A 188 4.92 -16.09 -7.62
CA PHE A 188 4.57 -15.23 -6.49
C PHE A 188 3.22 -14.54 -6.70
N SER A 189 2.99 -13.98 -7.87
CA SER A 189 1.70 -13.38 -8.25
C SER A 189 0.61 -14.44 -8.40
N GLU A 190 0.91 -15.57 -9.06
CA GLU A 190 -0.04 -16.67 -9.26
C GLU A 190 -0.50 -17.27 -7.94
N SER A 191 0.40 -17.42 -6.96
CA SER A 191 0.07 -17.93 -5.63
C SER A 191 -0.90 -17.01 -4.87
N MET A 192 -0.71 -15.69 -4.99
CA MET A 192 -1.63 -14.71 -4.39
C MET A 192 -3.02 -14.77 -5.05
N VAL A 193 -3.05 -14.84 -6.39
CA VAL A 193 -4.31 -14.99 -7.14
C VAL A 193 -5.05 -16.27 -6.73
N ALA A 194 -4.34 -17.39 -6.68
CA ALA A 194 -4.91 -18.68 -6.26
C ALA A 194 -5.43 -18.65 -4.81
N ALA A 195 -4.71 -17.97 -3.91
CA ALA A 195 -5.13 -17.82 -2.51
C ALA A 195 -6.43 -17.03 -2.37
N ILE A 196 -6.57 -15.92 -3.14
CA ILE A 196 -7.80 -15.11 -3.14
C ILE A 196 -8.95 -15.90 -3.76
N GLN A 197 -8.73 -16.59 -4.88
CA GLN A 197 -9.73 -17.43 -5.54
C GLN A 197 -10.22 -18.57 -4.62
N LYS A 198 -9.28 -19.26 -3.94
CA LYS A 198 -9.60 -20.30 -2.96
C LYS A 198 -10.46 -19.77 -1.82
N ALA A 199 -10.28 -18.51 -1.45
CA ALA A 199 -11.07 -17.84 -0.42
C ALA A 199 -12.42 -17.30 -0.93
N GLY A 200 -12.74 -17.43 -2.23
CA GLY A 200 -13.99 -16.98 -2.84
C GLY A 200 -13.96 -15.61 -3.50
N GLY A 201 -12.77 -14.99 -3.65
CA GLY A 201 -12.58 -13.73 -4.37
C GLY A 201 -12.37 -13.94 -5.87
N GLY A 202 -12.41 -12.84 -6.64
CA GLY A 202 -12.30 -12.85 -8.11
C GLY A 202 -11.19 -11.94 -8.65
N PRO A 203 -9.91 -12.17 -8.32
CA PRO A 203 -8.81 -11.38 -8.84
C PRO A 203 -8.60 -11.63 -10.34
N LYS A 204 -8.21 -10.57 -11.07
CA LYS A 204 -7.76 -10.65 -12.46
C LYS A 204 -6.23 -10.74 -12.49
N ILE A 205 -5.68 -11.54 -13.42
CA ILE A 205 -4.24 -11.61 -13.66
C ILE A 205 -3.95 -11.49 -15.15
N THR A 206 -2.88 -10.76 -15.49
CA THR A 206 -2.31 -10.67 -16.82
C THR A 206 -0.86 -11.11 -16.76
N ILE A 207 -0.54 -12.23 -17.41
CA ILE A 207 0.83 -12.70 -17.60
C ILE A 207 1.27 -12.29 -19.00
N TYR A 208 2.38 -11.57 -19.10
CA TYR A 208 2.99 -11.20 -20.37
C TYR A 208 3.96 -12.30 -20.83
N PRO A 209 3.68 -13.05 -21.90
CA PRO A 209 4.42 -14.28 -22.25
C PRO A 209 5.92 -14.09 -22.45
N HIS A 210 6.32 -12.93 -23.01
CA HIS A 210 7.71 -12.63 -23.37
C HIS A 210 8.31 -11.48 -22.58
N ALA A 211 7.71 -11.13 -21.42
CA ALA A 211 8.26 -10.10 -20.56
C ALA A 211 9.07 -10.74 -19.42
N GLY A 212 10.23 -10.14 -19.15
CA GLY A 212 11.02 -10.40 -17.94
C GLY A 212 10.51 -9.56 -16.77
N HIS A 213 11.43 -9.15 -15.89
CA HIS A 213 11.11 -8.39 -14.70
C HIS A 213 10.48 -7.03 -15.02
N ASP A 214 10.96 -6.31 -16.06
CA ASP A 214 10.31 -5.07 -16.52
C ASP A 214 9.04 -5.37 -17.32
N CYS A 215 8.03 -5.88 -16.67
CA CYS A 215 6.67 -5.92 -17.23
C CYS A 215 5.88 -4.64 -16.91
N TRP A 216 6.38 -3.81 -15.97
CA TRP A 216 5.70 -2.59 -15.52
C TRP A 216 5.67 -1.49 -16.57
N THR A 217 6.69 -1.36 -17.44
CA THR A 217 6.69 -0.36 -18.51
C THR A 217 5.46 -0.54 -19.37
N LYS A 218 5.24 -1.74 -19.92
CA LYS A 218 4.06 -2.07 -20.72
C LYS A 218 2.76 -1.92 -19.92
N THR A 219 2.77 -2.29 -18.64
CA THR A 219 1.57 -2.22 -17.79
C THR A 219 1.14 -0.77 -17.56
N TYR A 220 2.07 0.14 -17.22
CA TYR A 220 1.73 1.54 -16.96
C TYR A 220 1.46 2.35 -18.24
N GLU A 221 1.90 1.89 -19.40
CA GLU A 221 1.53 2.44 -20.70
C GLU A 221 0.12 2.00 -21.15
N ASN A 222 -0.43 0.92 -20.56
CA ASN A 222 -1.76 0.43 -20.92
C ASN A 222 -2.88 1.32 -20.32
N PRO A 223 -3.68 2.02 -21.13
CA PRO A 223 -4.77 2.87 -20.65
C PRO A 223 -5.89 2.09 -19.95
N GLU A 224 -6.07 0.80 -20.27
CA GLU A 224 -7.09 -0.04 -19.64
C GLU A 224 -6.89 -0.18 -18.13
N LEU A 225 -5.63 -0.14 -17.64
CA LEU A 225 -5.34 -0.17 -16.20
C LEU A 225 -6.05 0.97 -15.47
N TYR A 226 -5.92 2.18 -16.00
CA TYR A 226 -6.47 3.38 -15.36
C TYR A 226 -7.99 3.43 -15.49
N THR A 227 -8.53 3.07 -16.66
CA THR A 227 -9.97 2.95 -16.86
C THR A 227 -10.58 1.90 -15.94
N TRP A 228 -9.90 0.76 -15.78
CA TRP A 228 -10.35 -0.28 -14.85
C TRP A 228 -10.38 0.21 -13.40
N MET A 229 -9.34 0.93 -12.95
CA MET A 229 -9.30 1.52 -11.61
C MET A 229 -10.46 2.50 -11.40
N LEU A 230 -10.63 3.47 -12.31
CA LEU A 230 -11.67 4.50 -12.21
C LEU A 230 -13.09 3.95 -12.12
N ASN A 231 -13.31 2.76 -12.70
CA ASN A 231 -14.60 2.04 -12.63
C ASN A 231 -14.79 1.27 -11.31
N LYS A 232 -13.87 1.40 -10.33
CA LYS A 232 -13.98 0.75 -9.02
C LYS A 232 -14.21 1.80 -7.94
N ARG A 233 -15.09 1.45 -7.02
CA ARG A 233 -15.35 2.24 -5.80
C ARG A 233 -15.26 1.31 -4.60
N ARG A 234 -14.81 1.84 -3.48
CA ARG A 234 -14.75 1.15 -2.20
C ARG A 234 -16.16 0.69 -1.79
N ARG A 235 -16.28 -0.54 -1.34
CA ARG A 235 -17.54 -1.00 -0.75
C ARG A 235 -17.68 -0.39 0.64
N LYS A 236 -18.70 0.43 0.84
CA LYS A 236 -19.07 0.88 2.20
C LYS A 236 -19.50 -0.34 3.01
N LYS A 237 -18.96 -0.48 4.23
CA LYS A 237 -19.54 -1.44 5.16
C LYS A 237 -21.01 -1.04 5.35
N SER A 238 -21.94 -1.95 5.03
CA SER A 238 -23.33 -1.75 5.45
C SER A 238 -23.33 -1.62 6.97
N GLU A 239 -23.78 -0.48 7.48
CA GLU A 239 -24.08 -0.34 8.88
C GLU A 239 -25.08 -1.47 9.25
N LYS A 240 -24.61 -2.38 10.13
CA LYS A 240 -25.47 -3.42 10.71
C LYS A 240 -25.99 -2.93 12.02
#